data_bc1b3ee47ab9e5c5fd92fbeba4c42585
#
_entry.id   bc1b3ee47ab9e5c5fd92fbeba4c42585
#
_cell.length_a   1.000
_cell.length_b   1.000
_cell.length_c   1.000
_cell.angle_alpha   90.00
_cell.angle_beta   90.00
_cell.angle_gamma   90.00
#
_symmetry.space_group_name_H-M   'P 1'
#
loop_
_entity.id
_entity.type
_entity.pdbx_description
1 polymer ?
#
loop_
_entity_poly.entity_id
_entity_poly.type
_entity_poly.pdbx_seq_one_letter_code
_entity_poly.pdbx_strand_id
1 'polypeptide(L)'
;KSTLKELESYEFEKNLNNYIERKEAIGVVGMITPWNWPMNQMCTKVASAIAAGCTMVIKPSEISPYCGILLAEIIHEAGLPKGVFNLVNGYGPIVGAALSESPDVDMISITGSTRAGIAVAQASAPSVKRVSQELGGKSANIVLDDANIEKAVASGVAQCFLNTGQTCTAPTRMLVSAANYDKAIEIAKSVAEKTSAGDPLDENSRMGPISNKAQYEKVVRMIQIGIDEGATLVAGGTELPEGL
;
A
#
# COMPACT_ATOMS: atom_id res chain seq x y z
N LYS A 1 3.28 10.49 15.67
CA LYS A 1 4.56 10.65 16.41
C LYS A 1 5.73 10.94 15.46
N SER A 2 5.91 10.16 14.37
CA SER A 2 7.00 10.39 13.40
C SER A 2 6.93 11.79 12.78
N THR A 3 5.77 12.19 12.28
CA THR A 3 5.55 13.52 11.69
C THR A 3 5.85 14.66 12.68
N LEU A 4 5.45 14.52 13.94
CA LEU A 4 5.76 15.51 14.98
C LEU A 4 7.26 15.64 15.22
N LYS A 5 7.97 14.50 15.23
CA LYS A 5 9.43 14.49 15.39
C LYS A 5 10.14 15.18 14.22
N GLU A 6 9.67 14.96 13.00
CA GLU A 6 10.21 15.62 11.81
C GLU A 6 9.95 17.15 11.84
N LEU A 7 8.77 17.57 12.34
CA LEU A 7 8.44 19.00 12.46
C LEU A 7 9.35 19.76 13.42
N GLU A 8 9.89 19.11 14.44
CA GLU A 8 10.81 19.74 15.41
C GLU A 8 12.09 20.30 14.75
N SER A 9 12.53 19.68 13.65
CA SER A 9 13.74 20.07 12.90
C SER A 9 13.46 20.55 11.47
N TYR A 10 12.18 20.63 11.05
CA TYR A 10 11.83 20.98 9.69
C TYR A 10 11.93 22.49 9.44
N GLU A 11 12.83 22.89 8.55
CA GLU A 11 13.02 24.29 8.16
C GLU A 11 11.98 24.71 7.11
N PHE A 12 10.89 25.38 7.55
CA PHE A 12 9.92 25.98 6.63
C PHE A 12 10.45 27.24 5.95
N GLU A 13 11.41 27.91 6.56
CA GLU A 13 12.04 29.12 6.03
C GLU A 13 13.56 29.01 6.16
N LYS A 14 14.29 29.29 5.09
CA LYS A 14 15.74 29.28 5.03
C LYS A 14 16.29 30.52 4.38
N ASN A 15 17.17 31.22 5.09
CA ASN A 15 17.87 32.37 4.56
C ASN A 15 19.08 31.93 3.75
N LEU A 16 19.11 32.30 2.46
CA LEU A 16 20.17 31.99 1.51
C LEU A 16 20.75 33.28 0.94
N ASN A 17 21.77 33.84 1.61
CA ASN A 17 22.47 35.06 1.23
C ASN A 17 21.54 36.24 0.93
N ASN A 18 21.04 36.37 -0.32
CA ASN A 18 20.27 37.51 -0.82
C ASN A 18 18.79 37.20 -1.07
N TYR A 19 18.32 35.98 -0.72
CA TYR A 19 16.92 35.58 -0.81
C TYR A 19 16.51 34.65 0.32
N ILE A 20 15.21 34.52 0.52
CA ILE A 20 14.60 33.61 1.49
C ILE A 20 13.87 32.52 0.71
N GLU A 21 14.20 31.27 1.00
CA GLU A 21 13.42 30.11 0.55
C GLU A 21 12.35 29.84 1.61
N ARG A 22 11.06 29.86 1.22
CA ARG A 22 9.93 29.54 2.08
C ARG A 22 9.14 28.37 1.49
N LYS A 23 8.81 27.40 2.34
CA LYS A 23 7.94 26.28 2.01
C LYS A 23 6.56 26.55 2.56
N GLU A 24 5.58 26.61 1.68
CA GLU A 24 4.19 26.89 2.01
C GLU A 24 3.28 25.72 1.67
N ALA A 25 2.06 25.68 2.24
CA ALA A 25 1.05 24.69 1.91
C ALA A 25 0.76 24.72 0.40
N ILE A 26 0.66 23.55 -0.24
CA ILE A 26 0.32 23.47 -1.66
C ILE A 26 -1.16 23.84 -1.94
N GLY A 27 -2.02 23.80 -0.92
CA GLY A 27 -3.44 24.06 -1.05
C GLY A 27 -4.30 22.85 -0.66
N VAL A 28 -5.24 22.49 -1.52
CA VAL A 28 -6.15 21.36 -1.33
C VAL A 28 -5.55 20.07 -1.86
N VAL A 29 -5.44 19.05 -1.01
CA VAL A 29 -4.91 17.74 -1.38
C VAL A 29 -6.03 16.71 -1.50
N GLY A 30 -6.25 16.18 -2.69
CA GLY A 30 -7.07 15.00 -2.94
C GLY A 30 -6.28 13.73 -2.60
N MET A 31 -6.82 12.88 -1.74
CA MET A 31 -6.15 11.64 -1.31
C MET A 31 -6.98 10.42 -1.70
N ILE A 32 -6.36 9.44 -2.34
CA ILE A 32 -6.99 8.17 -2.74
C ILE A 32 -6.19 7.05 -2.11
N THR A 33 -6.83 6.23 -1.24
CA THR A 33 -6.14 5.20 -0.46
C THR A 33 -6.69 3.80 -0.70
N PRO A 34 -5.82 2.77 -0.62
CA PRO A 34 -6.18 1.38 -0.87
C PRO A 34 -6.81 0.70 0.36
N TRP A 35 -7.20 -0.55 0.16
CA TRP A 35 -7.87 -1.39 1.17
C TRP A 35 -6.91 -2.25 2.00
N ASN A 36 -5.68 -2.48 1.56
CA ASN A 36 -4.80 -3.49 2.14
C ASN A 36 -4.15 -3.08 3.48
N TRP A 37 -3.88 -1.79 3.67
CA TRP A 37 -3.39 -1.19 4.92
C TRP A 37 -4.16 0.11 5.21
N PRO A 38 -5.49 0.05 5.39
CA PRO A 38 -6.35 1.23 5.25
C PRO A 38 -5.98 2.36 6.23
N MET A 39 -5.90 2.09 7.52
CA MET A 39 -5.58 3.12 8.52
C MET A 39 -4.15 3.67 8.33
N ASN A 40 -3.18 2.80 8.08
CA ASN A 40 -1.79 3.22 7.87
C ASN A 40 -1.67 4.15 6.66
N GLN A 41 -2.25 3.78 5.52
CA GLN A 41 -2.18 4.56 4.28
C GLN A 41 -2.89 5.92 4.37
N MET A 42 -3.97 5.99 5.13
CA MET A 42 -4.64 7.27 5.42
C MET A 42 -3.80 8.13 6.37
N CYS A 43 -3.37 7.57 7.51
CA CYS A 43 -2.65 8.33 8.53
C CYS A 43 -1.34 8.92 8.02
N THR A 44 -0.58 8.20 7.18
CA THR A 44 0.67 8.74 6.61
C THR A 44 0.43 9.97 5.73
N LYS A 45 -0.63 9.97 4.93
CA LYS A 45 -0.98 11.11 4.07
C LYS A 45 -1.57 12.27 4.86
N VAL A 46 -2.55 11.98 5.73
CA VAL A 46 -3.25 12.98 6.55
C VAL A 46 -2.30 13.70 7.49
N ALA A 47 -1.43 12.96 8.20
CA ALA A 47 -0.47 13.57 9.13
C ALA A 47 0.49 14.54 8.41
N SER A 48 0.97 14.15 7.23
CA SER A 48 1.87 14.99 6.42
C SER A 48 1.15 16.24 5.89
N ALA A 49 -0.11 16.11 5.45
CA ALA A 49 -0.88 17.24 4.96
C ALA A 49 -1.21 18.26 6.07
N ILE A 50 -1.60 17.76 7.25
CA ILE A 50 -1.82 18.62 8.42
C ILE A 50 -0.51 19.37 8.79
N ALA A 51 0.61 18.65 8.82
CA ALA A 51 1.92 19.23 9.14
C ALA A 51 2.35 20.32 8.14
N ALA A 52 1.99 20.14 6.87
CA ALA A 52 2.26 21.12 5.81
C ALA A 52 1.23 22.25 5.72
N GLY A 53 0.20 22.26 6.58
CA GLY A 53 -0.85 23.29 6.57
C GLY A 53 -1.87 23.15 5.42
N CYS A 54 -2.00 21.98 4.81
CA CYS A 54 -2.93 21.73 3.71
C CYS A 54 -4.33 21.37 4.20
N THR A 55 -5.34 21.74 3.44
CA THR A 55 -6.67 21.14 3.53
C THR A 55 -6.74 19.89 2.66
N MET A 56 -7.69 19.00 2.95
CA MET A 56 -7.71 17.71 2.25
C MET A 56 -9.12 17.14 2.07
N VAL A 57 -9.26 16.39 0.97
CA VAL A 57 -10.41 15.53 0.70
C VAL A 57 -9.89 14.12 0.49
N ILE A 58 -10.27 13.18 1.36
CA ILE A 58 -9.81 11.80 1.29
C ILE A 58 -10.92 10.85 0.85
N LYS A 59 -10.61 10.01 -0.14
CA LYS A 59 -11.43 8.88 -0.59
C LYS A 59 -10.75 7.56 -0.22
N PRO A 60 -11.16 6.89 0.84
CA PRO A 60 -10.69 5.52 1.12
C PRO A 60 -11.25 4.51 0.11
N SER A 61 -10.66 3.34 0.05
CA SER A 61 -11.21 2.25 -0.75
C SER A 61 -12.62 1.87 -0.28
N GLU A 62 -13.49 1.60 -1.23
CA GLU A 62 -14.83 1.06 -1.01
C GLU A 62 -14.84 -0.33 -0.35
N ILE A 63 -13.70 -1.03 -0.37
CA ILE A 63 -13.51 -2.33 0.30
C ILE A 63 -13.30 -2.16 1.82
N SER A 64 -12.78 -1.01 2.27
CA SER A 64 -12.45 -0.76 3.67
C SER A 64 -12.90 0.64 4.15
N PRO A 65 -14.18 1.00 4.00
CA PRO A 65 -14.65 2.36 4.27
C PRO A 65 -14.69 2.70 5.77
N TYR A 66 -14.90 1.73 6.63
CA TYR A 66 -15.06 1.94 8.08
C TYR A 66 -13.82 2.56 8.75
N CYS A 67 -12.62 2.20 8.28
CA CYS A 67 -11.39 2.82 8.78
C CYS A 67 -11.36 4.33 8.51
N GLY A 68 -11.91 4.76 7.36
CA GLY A 68 -12.02 6.19 7.03
C GLY A 68 -13.03 6.90 7.92
N ILE A 69 -14.17 6.28 8.20
CA ILE A 69 -15.21 6.82 9.09
C ILE A 69 -14.65 6.98 10.50
N LEU A 70 -14.02 5.94 11.04
CA LEU A 70 -13.39 5.99 12.36
C LEU A 70 -12.31 7.07 12.44
N LEU A 71 -11.48 7.23 11.40
CA LEU A 71 -10.48 8.29 11.37
C LEU A 71 -11.12 9.68 11.36
N ALA A 72 -12.23 9.86 10.66
CA ALA A 72 -12.96 11.12 10.63
C ALA A 72 -13.55 11.48 12.02
N GLU A 73 -14.09 10.50 12.73
CA GLU A 73 -14.57 10.64 14.11
C GLU A 73 -13.45 11.05 15.06
N ILE A 74 -12.31 10.34 15.02
CA ILE A 74 -11.12 10.67 15.83
C ILE A 74 -10.62 12.09 15.56
N ILE A 75 -10.56 12.49 14.30
CA ILE A 75 -10.11 13.84 13.91
C ILE A 75 -11.10 14.91 14.39
N HIS A 76 -12.39 14.63 14.31
CA HIS A 76 -13.44 15.51 14.82
C HIS A 76 -13.33 15.70 16.34
N GLU A 77 -13.19 14.61 17.09
CA GLU A 77 -13.00 14.64 18.55
C GLU A 77 -11.70 15.35 18.97
N ALA A 78 -10.64 15.22 18.15
CA ALA A 78 -9.39 15.93 18.36
C ALA A 78 -9.49 17.46 18.12
N GLY A 79 -10.61 17.97 17.62
CA GLY A 79 -10.87 19.40 17.46
C GLY A 79 -10.19 20.02 16.25
N LEU A 80 -9.85 19.25 15.21
CA LEU A 80 -9.33 19.81 13.97
C LEU A 80 -10.38 20.79 13.36
N PRO A 81 -10.00 21.99 12.89
CA PRO A 81 -10.94 22.95 12.32
C PRO A 81 -11.78 22.37 11.18
N LYS A 82 -13.04 22.75 11.12
CA LYS A 82 -13.96 22.30 10.07
C LYS A 82 -13.42 22.66 8.68
N GLY A 83 -13.55 21.71 7.74
CA GLY A 83 -13.10 21.86 6.37
C GLY A 83 -11.62 21.52 6.13
N VAL A 84 -10.80 21.36 7.17
CA VAL A 84 -9.41 20.93 7.00
C VAL A 84 -9.32 19.48 6.57
N PHE A 85 -10.12 18.59 7.17
CA PHE A 85 -10.23 17.17 6.79
C PHE A 85 -11.66 16.88 6.33
N ASN A 86 -11.80 16.28 5.14
CA ASN A 86 -13.09 15.92 4.56
C ASN A 86 -13.01 14.48 4.03
N LEU A 87 -13.92 13.63 4.47
CA LEU A 87 -14.05 12.24 4.04
C LEU A 87 -15.16 12.10 3.01
N VAL A 88 -14.86 11.48 1.86
CA VAL A 88 -15.84 11.13 0.82
C VAL A 88 -15.72 9.65 0.48
N ASN A 89 -16.77 8.90 0.73
CA ASN A 89 -16.86 7.51 0.32
C ASN A 89 -17.41 7.38 -1.11
N GLY A 90 -17.01 6.32 -1.81
CA GLY A 90 -17.50 6.01 -3.15
C GLY A 90 -16.50 5.21 -3.97
N TYR A 91 -16.93 4.84 -5.18
CA TYR A 91 -16.11 4.03 -6.08
C TYR A 91 -14.98 4.83 -6.70
N GLY A 92 -13.81 4.16 -6.85
CA GLY A 92 -12.62 4.78 -7.45
C GLY A 92 -12.87 5.46 -8.80
N PRO A 93 -13.50 4.78 -9.78
CA PRO A 93 -13.79 5.37 -11.10
C PRO A 93 -14.74 6.57 -11.10
N ILE A 94 -15.47 6.81 -10.02
CA ILE A 94 -16.41 7.94 -9.90
C ILE A 94 -15.78 9.04 -9.05
N VAL A 95 -15.62 8.78 -7.75
CA VAL A 95 -15.15 9.81 -6.80
C VAL A 95 -13.65 10.08 -6.97
N GLY A 96 -12.84 9.03 -7.22
CA GLY A 96 -11.42 9.19 -7.48
C GLY A 96 -11.14 9.96 -8.77
N ALA A 97 -11.90 9.70 -9.83
CA ALA A 97 -11.82 10.45 -11.08
C ALA A 97 -12.21 11.92 -10.87
N ALA A 98 -13.35 12.18 -10.21
CA ALA A 98 -13.81 13.54 -9.91
C ALA A 98 -12.78 14.36 -9.12
N LEU A 99 -12.13 13.77 -8.10
CA LEU A 99 -11.05 14.42 -7.36
C LEU A 99 -9.86 14.74 -8.27
N SER A 100 -9.50 13.82 -9.17
CA SER A 100 -8.35 13.98 -10.06
C SER A 100 -8.58 15.05 -11.14
N GLU A 101 -9.80 15.18 -11.61
CA GLU A 101 -10.20 16.15 -12.63
C GLU A 101 -10.51 17.54 -12.06
N SER A 102 -10.90 17.63 -10.78
CA SER A 102 -11.36 18.89 -10.18
C SER A 102 -10.30 20.01 -10.24
N PRO A 103 -10.61 21.17 -10.76
CA PRO A 103 -9.71 22.33 -10.76
C PRO A 103 -9.47 22.89 -9.35
N ASP A 104 -10.34 22.58 -8.38
CA ASP A 104 -10.25 23.04 -6.99
C ASP A 104 -9.32 22.17 -6.13
N VAL A 105 -8.69 21.17 -6.73
CA VAL A 105 -7.69 20.31 -6.07
C VAL A 105 -6.31 20.61 -6.63
N ASP A 106 -5.38 21.01 -5.77
CA ASP A 106 -4.02 21.42 -6.17
C ASP A 106 -3.03 20.25 -6.29
N MET A 107 -3.28 19.18 -5.56
CA MET A 107 -2.43 17.98 -5.58
C MET A 107 -3.27 16.72 -5.38
N ILE A 108 -2.89 15.63 -6.06
CA ILE A 108 -3.41 14.29 -5.78
C ILE A 108 -2.30 13.42 -5.17
N SER A 109 -2.63 12.73 -4.07
CA SER A 109 -1.81 11.67 -3.49
C SER A 109 -2.57 10.36 -3.56
N ILE A 110 -2.17 9.48 -4.47
CA ILE A 110 -2.78 8.15 -4.63
C ILE A 110 -1.86 7.04 -4.13
N THR A 111 -2.42 6.07 -3.42
CA THR A 111 -1.86 4.74 -3.26
C THR A 111 -2.84 3.72 -3.81
N GLY A 112 -2.41 2.89 -4.76
CA GLY A 112 -3.29 1.94 -5.43
C GLY A 112 -2.60 1.09 -6.49
N SER A 113 -3.38 0.59 -7.45
CA SER A 113 -2.84 -0.19 -8.56
C SER A 113 -2.17 0.71 -9.60
N THR A 114 -1.22 0.15 -10.37
CA THR A 114 -0.59 0.85 -11.51
C THR A 114 -1.64 1.42 -12.48
N ARG A 115 -2.69 0.66 -12.77
CA ARG A 115 -3.80 1.13 -13.62
C ARG A 115 -4.49 2.37 -13.05
N ALA A 116 -4.75 2.39 -11.75
CA ALA A 116 -5.36 3.54 -11.08
C ALA A 116 -4.42 4.75 -11.08
N GLY A 117 -3.12 4.54 -10.83
CA GLY A 117 -2.10 5.59 -10.88
C GLY A 117 -2.01 6.25 -12.26
N ILE A 118 -2.01 5.45 -13.33
CA ILE A 118 -2.02 5.95 -14.72
C ILE A 118 -3.28 6.81 -14.96
N ALA A 119 -4.47 6.31 -14.60
CA ALA A 119 -5.72 7.02 -14.79
C ALA A 119 -5.74 8.37 -14.03
N VAL A 120 -5.27 8.37 -12.79
CA VAL A 120 -5.16 9.59 -11.98
C VAL A 120 -4.18 10.59 -12.60
N ALA A 121 -3.02 10.14 -13.05
CA ALA A 121 -2.04 11.01 -13.69
C ALA A 121 -2.58 11.66 -14.97
N GLN A 122 -3.27 10.87 -15.79
CA GLN A 122 -3.91 11.36 -17.01
C GLN A 122 -5.02 12.37 -16.72
N ALA A 123 -5.90 12.07 -15.75
CA ALA A 123 -7.00 12.96 -15.36
C ALA A 123 -6.51 14.28 -14.73
N SER A 124 -5.37 14.24 -14.06
CA SER A 124 -4.77 15.43 -13.41
C SER A 124 -3.95 16.32 -14.39
N ALA A 125 -3.53 15.79 -15.53
CA ALA A 125 -2.64 16.48 -16.45
C ALA A 125 -3.20 17.82 -17.00
N PRO A 126 -4.50 17.96 -17.35
CA PRO A 126 -5.04 19.21 -17.87
C PRO A 126 -4.89 20.42 -16.95
N SER A 127 -4.90 20.21 -15.62
CA SER A 127 -4.72 21.25 -14.60
C SER A 127 -3.27 21.41 -14.11
N VAL A 128 -2.34 20.59 -14.65
CA VAL A 128 -0.91 20.57 -14.27
C VAL A 128 -0.69 20.39 -12.77
N LYS A 129 -1.66 19.81 -12.06
CA LYS A 129 -1.55 19.56 -10.62
C LYS A 129 -0.50 18.50 -10.30
N ARG A 130 0.12 18.61 -9.15
CA ARG A 130 1.09 17.61 -8.69
C ARG A 130 0.40 16.29 -8.39
N VAL A 131 1.00 15.17 -8.83
CA VAL A 131 0.53 13.82 -8.51
C VAL A 131 1.65 13.05 -7.82
N SER A 132 1.38 12.60 -6.59
CA SER A 132 2.22 11.66 -5.83
C SER A 132 1.62 10.27 -5.91
N GLN A 133 2.41 9.28 -6.32
CA GLN A 133 1.94 7.93 -6.60
C GLN A 133 2.73 6.91 -5.78
N GLU A 134 2.00 6.10 -5.00
CA GLU A 134 2.47 4.88 -4.38
C GLU A 134 1.73 3.71 -5.02
N LEU A 135 2.43 2.83 -5.73
CA LEU A 135 1.82 1.81 -6.57
C LEU A 135 2.27 0.40 -6.17
N GLY A 136 1.66 -0.59 -6.78
CA GLY A 136 2.04 -1.98 -6.57
C GLY A 136 3.43 -2.30 -7.12
N GLY A 137 4.07 -3.30 -6.53
CA GLY A 137 5.42 -3.71 -6.91
C GLY A 137 5.61 -5.22 -6.83
N LYS A 138 6.78 -5.65 -7.28
CA LYS A 138 7.35 -6.98 -7.13
C LYS A 138 8.75 -6.85 -6.56
N SER A 139 8.81 -6.60 -5.24
CA SER A 139 10.06 -6.33 -4.55
C SER A 139 11.01 -7.53 -4.59
N ALA A 140 12.30 -7.25 -4.72
CA ALA A 140 13.32 -8.27 -4.67
C ALA A 140 13.67 -8.63 -3.22
N ASN A 141 13.87 -9.93 -2.98
CA ASN A 141 14.53 -10.48 -1.81
C ASN A 141 15.84 -11.11 -2.27
N ILE A 142 16.95 -10.47 -1.98
CA ILE A 142 18.27 -10.90 -2.46
C ILE A 142 18.99 -11.62 -1.33
N VAL A 143 19.24 -12.91 -1.52
CA VAL A 143 19.97 -13.77 -0.59
C VAL A 143 21.42 -13.89 -1.07
N LEU A 144 22.35 -13.29 -0.34
CA LEU A 144 23.78 -13.34 -0.65
C LEU A 144 24.38 -14.68 -0.23
N ASP A 145 25.53 -15.04 -0.82
CA ASP A 145 26.17 -16.34 -0.60
C ASP A 145 26.70 -16.54 0.82
N ASP A 146 27.05 -15.48 1.51
CA ASP A 146 27.50 -15.46 2.90
C ASP A 146 26.38 -15.37 3.93
N ALA A 147 25.12 -15.28 3.48
CA ALA A 147 23.95 -15.24 4.36
C ALA A 147 23.69 -16.62 5.00
N ASN A 148 23.09 -16.59 6.20
CA ASN A 148 22.46 -17.81 6.72
C ASN A 148 21.22 -18.12 5.88
N ILE A 149 21.36 -19.04 4.92
CA ILE A 149 20.33 -19.34 3.93
C ILE A 149 19.01 -19.79 4.58
N GLU A 150 19.04 -20.56 5.65
CA GLU A 150 17.85 -21.07 6.33
C GLU A 150 17.04 -19.91 6.91
N LYS A 151 17.69 -18.99 7.62
CA LYS A 151 17.04 -17.80 8.18
C LYS A 151 16.60 -16.84 7.10
N ALA A 152 17.44 -16.57 6.09
CA ALA A 152 17.15 -15.60 5.04
C ALA A 152 15.95 -16.02 4.19
N VAL A 153 15.92 -17.28 3.74
CA VAL A 153 14.82 -17.82 2.93
C VAL A 153 13.54 -17.92 3.75
N ALA A 154 13.60 -18.51 4.96
CA ALA A 154 12.41 -18.65 5.81
C ALA A 154 11.79 -17.29 6.17
N SER A 155 12.61 -16.31 6.54
CA SER A 155 12.15 -14.93 6.81
C SER A 155 11.57 -14.26 5.57
N GLY A 156 12.19 -14.45 4.40
CA GLY A 156 11.72 -13.90 3.14
C GLY A 156 10.34 -14.42 2.74
N VAL A 157 10.12 -15.74 2.87
CA VAL A 157 8.80 -16.35 2.62
C VAL A 157 7.76 -15.85 3.62
N ALA A 158 8.08 -15.82 4.92
CA ALA A 158 7.18 -15.34 5.96
C ALA A 158 6.79 -13.86 5.72
N GLN A 159 7.74 -13.00 5.33
CA GLN A 159 7.46 -11.60 4.99
C GLN A 159 6.61 -11.48 3.72
N CYS A 160 6.83 -12.35 2.73
CA CYS A 160 6.00 -12.38 1.53
C CYS A 160 4.53 -12.68 1.84
N PHE A 161 4.28 -13.55 2.83
CA PHE A 161 2.93 -13.96 3.24
C PHE A 161 2.24 -12.98 4.21
N LEU A 162 2.97 -11.98 4.72
CA LEU A 162 2.38 -10.97 5.60
C LEU A 162 1.16 -10.33 4.93
N ASN A 163 0.08 -10.21 5.69
CA ASN A 163 -1.22 -9.72 5.21
C ASN A 163 -1.74 -10.51 3.99
N THR A 164 -1.51 -11.82 3.97
CA THR A 164 -1.87 -12.73 2.87
C THR A 164 -1.25 -12.31 1.53
N GLY A 165 -0.01 -11.79 1.57
CA GLY A 165 0.69 -11.29 0.39
C GLY A 165 0.14 -9.97 -0.18
N GLN A 166 -0.88 -9.39 0.45
CA GLN A 166 -1.57 -8.19 -0.02
C GLN A 166 -0.83 -6.90 0.38
N THR A 167 0.46 -6.83 0.06
CA THR A 167 1.36 -5.75 0.46
C THR A 167 2.19 -5.29 -0.73
N CYS A 168 2.22 -3.98 -0.98
CA CYS A 168 2.94 -3.40 -2.12
C CYS A 168 4.46 -3.64 -2.06
N THR A 169 5.01 -3.77 -0.85
CA THR A 169 6.44 -4.04 -0.58
C THR A 169 6.76 -5.51 -0.35
N ALA A 170 5.79 -6.43 -0.53
CA ALA A 170 6.02 -7.86 -0.34
C ALA A 170 7.21 -8.34 -1.19
N PRO A 171 8.20 -9.04 -0.60
CA PRO A 171 9.42 -9.47 -1.29
C PRO A 171 9.16 -10.72 -2.15
N THR A 172 8.35 -10.56 -3.20
CA THR A 172 7.78 -11.64 -4.02
C THR A 172 8.73 -12.24 -5.04
N ARG A 173 9.93 -11.67 -5.23
CA ARG A 173 10.97 -12.23 -6.09
C ARG A 173 12.20 -12.55 -5.26
N MET A 174 12.37 -13.82 -4.91
CA MET A 174 13.58 -14.27 -4.21
C MET A 174 14.68 -14.58 -5.21
N LEU A 175 15.80 -13.86 -5.10
CA LEU A 175 16.99 -14.02 -5.95
C LEU A 175 18.06 -14.73 -5.12
N VAL A 176 18.45 -15.91 -5.57
CA VAL A 176 19.41 -16.77 -4.89
C VAL A 176 20.46 -17.23 -5.90
N SER A 177 21.71 -17.41 -5.47
CA SER A 177 22.74 -17.98 -6.35
C SER A 177 22.39 -19.41 -6.77
N ALA A 178 22.88 -19.83 -7.94
CA ALA A 178 22.65 -21.18 -8.44
C ALA A 178 23.14 -22.27 -7.45
N ALA A 179 24.22 -22.02 -6.72
CA ALA A 179 24.75 -22.93 -5.73
C ALA A 179 23.80 -23.20 -4.55
N ASN A 180 22.95 -22.24 -4.20
CA ASN A 180 22.03 -22.32 -3.09
C ASN A 180 20.58 -22.55 -3.52
N TYR A 181 20.31 -22.68 -4.83
CA TYR A 181 18.97 -22.66 -5.40
C TYR A 181 18.09 -23.81 -4.88
N ASP A 182 18.56 -25.06 -4.97
CA ASP A 182 17.78 -26.23 -4.56
C ASP A 182 17.46 -26.19 -3.05
N LYS A 183 18.46 -25.83 -2.24
CA LYS A 183 18.27 -25.68 -0.80
C LYS A 183 17.26 -24.56 -0.47
N ALA A 184 17.29 -23.47 -1.22
CA ALA A 184 16.33 -22.38 -1.04
C ALA A 184 14.90 -22.82 -1.37
N ILE A 185 14.71 -23.62 -2.43
CA ILE A 185 13.40 -24.20 -2.78
C ILE A 185 12.88 -25.10 -1.66
N GLU A 186 13.69 -26.00 -1.12
CA GLU A 186 13.28 -26.92 -0.03
C GLU A 186 12.81 -26.13 1.20
N ILE A 187 13.57 -25.10 1.61
CA ILE A 187 13.24 -24.27 2.75
C ILE A 187 11.94 -23.47 2.48
N ALA A 188 11.84 -22.84 1.31
CA ALA A 188 10.67 -22.06 0.92
C ALA A 188 9.40 -22.92 0.90
N LYS A 189 9.47 -24.12 0.34
CA LYS A 189 8.40 -25.12 0.33
C LYS A 189 7.96 -25.46 1.75
N SER A 190 8.91 -25.82 2.61
CA SER A 190 8.62 -26.19 4.02
C SER A 190 7.95 -25.07 4.80
N VAL A 191 8.31 -23.81 4.55
CA VAL A 191 7.66 -22.65 5.20
C VAL A 191 6.27 -22.43 4.63
N ALA A 192 6.11 -22.51 3.30
CA ALA A 192 4.83 -22.34 2.63
C ALA A 192 3.78 -23.36 3.09
N GLU A 193 4.16 -24.65 3.14
CA GLU A 193 3.28 -25.74 3.57
C GLU A 193 2.83 -25.63 5.05
N LYS A 194 3.61 -24.96 5.89
CA LYS A 194 3.28 -24.68 7.30
C LYS A 194 2.46 -23.41 7.51
N THR A 195 2.24 -22.64 6.47
CA THR A 195 1.51 -21.37 6.53
C THR A 195 0.16 -21.54 5.85
N SER A 196 -0.88 -21.69 6.64
CA SER A 196 -2.27 -21.83 6.15
C SER A 196 -3.05 -20.53 6.36
N ALA A 197 -3.95 -20.25 5.41
CA ALA A 197 -5.02 -19.28 5.62
C ALA A 197 -6.14 -19.92 6.45
N GLY A 198 -6.80 -19.12 7.28
CA GLY A 198 -7.88 -19.59 8.14
C GLY A 198 -8.81 -18.46 8.56
N ASP A 199 -9.74 -18.77 9.45
CA ASP A 199 -10.65 -17.78 10.02
C ASP A 199 -9.83 -16.68 10.74
N PRO A 200 -10.00 -15.40 10.39
CA PRO A 200 -9.28 -14.30 11.04
C PRO A 200 -9.64 -14.11 12.53
N LEU A 201 -10.72 -14.72 13.00
CA LEU A 201 -11.12 -14.72 14.41
C LEU A 201 -10.52 -15.91 15.20
N ASP A 202 -9.91 -16.88 14.54
CA ASP A 202 -9.20 -17.99 15.20
C ASP A 202 -7.75 -17.57 15.48
N GLU A 203 -7.36 -17.57 16.76
CA GLU A 203 -6.00 -17.23 17.21
C GLU A 203 -4.90 -18.18 16.66
N ASN A 204 -5.28 -19.36 16.19
CA ASN A 204 -4.36 -20.32 15.56
C ASN A 204 -4.12 -20.02 14.08
N SER A 205 -4.94 -19.20 13.44
CA SER A 205 -4.77 -18.81 12.06
C SER A 205 -3.51 -17.94 11.89
N ARG A 206 -2.60 -18.36 11.02
CA ARG A 206 -1.38 -17.60 10.72
C ARG A 206 -1.62 -16.46 9.77
N MET A 207 -2.64 -16.57 8.95
CA MET A 207 -2.97 -15.68 7.86
C MET A 207 -4.47 -15.71 7.62
N GLY A 208 -5.10 -14.56 7.38
CA GLY A 208 -6.52 -14.49 7.00
C GLY A 208 -6.74 -14.82 5.52
N PRO A 209 -8.00 -14.80 5.06
CA PRO A 209 -8.33 -14.97 3.66
C PRO A 209 -7.91 -13.74 2.82
N ILE A 210 -7.92 -13.89 1.50
CA ILE A 210 -7.84 -12.75 0.58
C ILE A 210 -9.06 -11.85 0.77
N SER A 211 -8.84 -10.54 0.76
CA SER A 211 -9.81 -9.53 1.23
C SER A 211 -11.14 -9.49 0.48
N ASN A 212 -11.17 -9.92 -0.79
CA ASN A 212 -12.38 -9.93 -1.60
C ASN A 212 -12.28 -10.87 -2.80
N LYS A 213 -13.45 -11.26 -3.34
CA LYS A 213 -13.57 -12.21 -4.45
C LYS A 213 -12.79 -11.77 -5.70
N ALA A 214 -12.86 -10.50 -6.08
CA ALA A 214 -12.16 -10.02 -7.28
C ALA A 214 -10.64 -10.14 -7.16
N GLN A 215 -10.10 -9.91 -5.96
CA GLN A 215 -8.67 -10.10 -5.68
C GLN A 215 -8.31 -11.59 -5.67
N TYR A 216 -9.15 -12.45 -5.08
CA TYR A 216 -8.95 -13.90 -5.11
C TYR A 216 -8.90 -14.44 -6.55
N GLU A 217 -9.91 -14.13 -7.37
CA GLU A 217 -9.96 -14.54 -8.78
C GLU A 217 -8.76 -14.05 -9.58
N LYS A 218 -8.27 -12.84 -9.29
CA LYS A 218 -7.05 -12.30 -9.90
C LYS A 218 -5.82 -13.11 -9.51
N VAL A 219 -5.66 -13.45 -8.23
CA VAL A 219 -4.51 -14.22 -7.72
C VAL A 219 -4.49 -15.61 -8.36
N VAL A 220 -5.61 -16.34 -8.33
CA VAL A 220 -5.74 -17.66 -8.97
C VAL A 220 -5.37 -17.61 -10.46
N ARG A 221 -5.91 -16.63 -11.19
CA ARG A 221 -5.57 -16.43 -12.61
C ARG A 221 -4.08 -16.17 -12.83
N MET A 222 -3.45 -15.36 -11.96
CA MET A 222 -2.02 -15.05 -12.11
C MET A 222 -1.12 -16.25 -11.79
N ILE A 223 -1.53 -17.11 -10.84
CA ILE A 223 -0.84 -18.38 -10.57
C ILE A 223 -0.93 -19.27 -11.81
N GLN A 224 -2.12 -19.41 -12.41
CA GLN A 224 -2.31 -20.23 -13.60
C GLN A 224 -1.46 -19.72 -14.77
N ILE A 225 -1.41 -18.41 -15.00
CA ILE A 225 -0.54 -17.81 -16.03
C ILE A 225 0.92 -18.20 -15.80
N GLY A 226 1.41 -18.14 -14.56
CA GLY A 226 2.78 -18.54 -14.25
C GLY A 226 3.05 -20.02 -14.57
N ILE A 227 2.10 -20.90 -14.29
CA ILE A 227 2.18 -22.33 -14.65
C ILE A 227 2.20 -22.51 -16.18
N ASP A 228 1.31 -21.83 -16.89
CA ASP A 228 1.19 -21.91 -18.36
C ASP A 228 2.45 -21.34 -19.06
N GLU A 229 3.13 -20.38 -18.45
CA GLU A 229 4.42 -19.83 -18.92
C GLU A 229 5.62 -20.73 -18.56
N GLY A 230 5.40 -21.87 -17.92
CA GLY A 230 6.44 -22.87 -17.64
C GLY A 230 7.10 -22.75 -16.26
N ALA A 231 6.55 -21.94 -15.35
CA ALA A 231 7.05 -21.93 -13.98
C ALA A 231 6.72 -23.22 -13.24
N THR A 232 7.67 -23.73 -12.44
CA THR A 232 7.44 -24.90 -11.60
C THR A 232 6.68 -24.53 -10.35
N LEU A 233 5.50 -25.10 -10.16
CA LEU A 233 4.73 -24.98 -8.93
C LEU A 233 5.38 -25.84 -7.82
N VAL A 234 5.92 -25.18 -6.81
CA VAL A 234 6.62 -25.85 -5.69
C VAL A 234 5.68 -26.12 -4.52
N ALA A 235 4.78 -25.17 -4.22
CA ALA A 235 3.78 -25.29 -3.17
C ALA A 235 2.60 -24.37 -3.46
N GLY A 236 1.46 -24.61 -2.83
CA GLY A 236 0.21 -23.90 -3.08
C GLY A 236 -0.43 -24.31 -4.40
N GLY A 237 -1.05 -23.38 -5.09
CA GLY A 237 -1.72 -23.66 -6.37
C GLY A 237 -2.98 -22.85 -6.56
N THR A 238 -3.88 -23.35 -7.42
CA THR A 238 -5.15 -22.72 -7.79
C THR A 238 -6.37 -23.30 -7.07
N GLU A 239 -6.16 -24.36 -6.31
CA GLU A 239 -7.23 -25.02 -5.55
C GLU A 239 -7.62 -24.18 -4.33
N LEU A 240 -8.92 -24.20 -4.00
CA LEU A 240 -9.42 -23.58 -2.80
C LEU A 240 -8.99 -24.38 -1.57
N PRO A 241 -8.36 -23.77 -0.56
CA PRO A 241 -8.05 -24.45 0.69
C PRO A 241 -9.32 -24.98 1.36
N GLU A 242 -9.21 -26.15 1.99
CA GLU A 242 -10.34 -26.73 2.75
C GLU A 242 -10.78 -25.78 3.87
N GLY A 243 -12.09 -25.54 3.98
CA GLY A 243 -12.69 -24.72 5.04
C GLY A 243 -12.72 -23.21 4.78
N LEU A 244 -12.38 -22.75 3.58
CA LEU A 244 -12.48 -21.35 3.17
C LEU A 244 -13.51 -21.13 2.07
#